data_e12827f3572cf6c72801fd9174c36e90
#
_entry.id   e12827f3572cf6c72801fd9174c36e90
#
_cell.length_a   1.000
_cell.length_b   1.000
_cell.length_c   1.000
_cell.angle_alpha   90.00
_cell.angle_beta   90.00
_cell.angle_gamma   90.00
#
_symmetry.space_group_name_H-M   'P 1'
#
loop_
_entity.id
_entity.type
_entity.pdbx_description
1 polymer ?
#
loop_
_entity_poly.entity_id
_entity_poly.type
_entity_poly.pdbx_seq_one_letter_code
_entity_poly.pdbx_strand_id
1 'polypeptide(L)'
;MNNSMILLMVIASFVAGYLSTMNLWANSIGDIRLHLNDFYMVLLMVGWMIVMCYILMKSHMGITKTQLIITITIIIIIVYAIRTQAFIDDKQYLNGMIPHHSMAITMSKWIVNRTKDPRIKQLATDIIISQQNEINEMNSILDERKLQNKVF
;
A
#
# COMPACT_ATOMS: atom_id res chain seq x y z
N MET A 1 -13.07 27.38 8.99
CA MET A 1 -12.60 26.20 9.73
C MET A 1 -11.18 26.47 10.19
N ASN A 2 -10.83 26.12 11.41
CA ASN A 2 -9.51 26.39 11.97
C ASN A 2 -8.47 25.43 11.35
N ASN A 3 -7.24 25.88 11.13
CA ASN A 3 -6.12 25.05 10.64
C ASN A 3 -5.97 23.72 11.42
N SER A 4 -6.35 23.72 12.70
CA SER A 4 -6.38 22.52 13.55
C SER A 4 -7.34 21.42 13.04
N MET A 5 -8.48 21.77 12.44
CA MET A 5 -9.42 20.78 11.88
C MET A 5 -8.88 20.17 10.58
N ILE A 6 -8.23 20.97 9.74
CA ILE A 6 -7.57 20.45 8.53
C ILE A 6 -6.47 19.47 8.93
N LEU A 7 -5.64 19.83 9.90
CA LEU A 7 -4.59 18.98 10.43
C LEU A 7 -5.14 17.66 10.99
N LEU A 8 -6.21 17.72 11.78
CA LEU A 8 -6.86 16.53 12.34
C LEU A 8 -7.39 15.61 11.22
N MET A 9 -8.01 16.17 10.18
CA MET A 9 -8.48 15.40 9.03
C MET A 9 -7.33 14.74 8.26
N VAL A 10 -6.22 15.45 8.07
CA VAL A 10 -5.02 14.90 7.42
C VAL A 10 -4.47 13.72 8.23
N ILE A 11 -4.33 13.87 9.55
CA ILE A 11 -3.85 12.81 10.44
C ILE A 11 -4.82 11.61 10.42
N ALA A 12 -6.13 11.86 10.55
CA ALA A 12 -7.12 10.79 10.52
C ALA A 12 -7.12 10.04 9.19
N SER A 13 -7.03 10.76 8.06
CA SER A 13 -6.95 10.14 6.73
C SER A 13 -5.65 9.36 6.52
N PHE A 14 -4.53 9.84 7.08
CA PHE A 14 -3.27 9.12 7.04
C PHE A 14 -3.35 7.80 7.81
N VAL A 15 -3.88 7.84 9.03
CA VAL A 15 -4.08 6.63 9.85
C VAL A 15 -5.05 5.65 9.16
N ALA A 16 -6.20 6.14 8.70
CA ALA A 16 -7.18 5.32 7.97
C ALA A 16 -6.58 4.72 6.69
N GLY A 17 -5.77 5.48 5.97
CA GLY A 17 -5.06 5.01 4.79
C GLY A 17 -4.13 3.83 5.09
N TYR A 18 -3.32 3.93 6.15
CA TYR A 18 -2.44 2.83 6.57
C TYR A 18 -3.20 1.59 7.01
N LEU A 19 -4.32 1.76 7.71
CA LEU A 19 -5.18 0.65 8.11
C LEU A 19 -5.90 -0.02 6.91
N SER A 20 -5.93 0.65 5.76
CA SER A 20 -6.61 0.18 4.54
C SER A 20 -5.64 -0.27 3.45
N THR A 21 -4.37 -0.53 3.77
CA THR A 21 -3.38 -1.04 2.81
C THR A 21 -3.57 -2.53 2.50
N MET A 22 -2.78 -3.05 1.55
CA MET A 22 -2.77 -4.48 1.20
C MET A 22 -2.53 -5.41 2.39
N ASN A 23 -1.88 -4.91 3.44
CA ASN A 23 -1.63 -5.64 4.68
C ASN A 23 -2.92 -6.15 5.35
N LEU A 24 -4.06 -5.45 5.16
CA LEU A 24 -5.36 -5.90 5.66
C LEU A 24 -5.81 -7.23 5.03
N TRP A 25 -5.37 -7.52 3.81
CA TRP A 25 -5.73 -8.71 3.03
C TRP A 25 -4.70 -9.83 3.14
N ALA A 26 -3.64 -9.64 3.91
CA ALA A 26 -2.60 -10.64 4.07
C ALA A 26 -3.17 -11.96 4.59
N ASN A 27 -2.77 -13.08 3.97
CA ASN A 27 -3.21 -14.44 4.34
C ASN A 27 -2.67 -14.86 5.71
N SER A 28 -1.53 -14.29 6.12
CA SER A 28 -0.87 -14.56 7.41
C SER A 28 -0.43 -13.24 8.05
N ILE A 29 -0.53 -13.16 9.38
CA ILE A 29 0.01 -12.03 10.17
C ILE A 29 1.53 -11.90 9.94
N GLY A 30 2.23 -13.02 9.72
CA GLY A 30 3.65 -13.04 9.39
C GLY A 30 4.02 -12.33 8.07
N ASP A 31 3.04 -12.11 7.19
CA ASP A 31 3.25 -11.45 5.88
C ASP A 31 2.99 -9.94 5.92
N ILE A 32 2.49 -9.41 7.04
CA ILE A 32 2.29 -7.97 7.22
C ILE A 32 3.65 -7.28 7.27
N ARG A 33 3.87 -6.32 6.38
CA ARG A 33 5.12 -5.56 6.25
C ARG A 33 4.85 -4.08 6.08
N LEU A 34 5.67 -3.25 6.72
CA LEU A 34 5.72 -1.82 6.43
C LEU A 34 6.73 -1.57 5.31
N HIS A 35 6.32 -0.88 4.28
CA HIS A 35 7.15 -0.57 3.13
C HIS A 35 6.79 0.80 2.52
N LEU A 36 7.73 1.36 1.75
CA LEU A 36 7.64 2.73 1.27
C LEU A 36 6.51 2.94 0.24
N ASN A 37 6.17 1.92 -0.54
CA ASN A 37 5.06 2.01 -1.49
C ASN A 37 3.72 2.24 -0.79
N ASP A 38 3.44 1.61 0.36
CA ASP A 38 2.24 1.90 1.16
C ASP A 38 2.24 3.36 1.63
N PHE A 39 3.40 3.87 2.08
CA PHE A 39 3.52 5.27 2.47
C PHE A 39 3.18 6.22 1.32
N TYR A 40 3.70 5.98 0.11
CA TYR A 40 3.35 6.77 -1.06
C TYR A 40 1.85 6.72 -1.39
N MET A 41 1.25 5.54 -1.35
CA MET A 41 -0.17 5.37 -1.62
C MET A 41 -1.04 6.11 -0.59
N VAL A 42 -0.68 6.04 0.69
CA VAL A 42 -1.39 6.74 1.76
C VAL A 42 -1.26 8.26 1.61
N LEU A 43 -0.07 8.77 1.29
CA LEU A 43 0.12 10.19 1.01
C LEU A 43 -0.71 10.66 -0.20
N LEU A 44 -0.78 9.84 -1.24
CA LEU A 44 -1.59 10.13 -2.42
C LEU A 44 -3.08 10.20 -2.07
N MET A 45 -3.58 9.26 -1.24
CA MET A 45 -4.96 9.28 -0.74
C MET A 45 -5.27 10.55 0.06
N VAL A 46 -4.36 10.96 0.95
CA VAL A 46 -4.49 12.21 1.72
C VAL A 46 -4.51 13.43 0.79
N GLY A 47 -3.64 13.45 -0.21
CA GLY A 47 -3.62 14.51 -1.22
C GLY A 47 -4.94 14.64 -1.96
N TRP A 48 -5.48 13.53 -2.47
CA TRP A 48 -6.79 13.52 -3.13
C TRP A 48 -7.93 13.91 -2.20
N MET A 49 -7.89 13.50 -0.93
CA MET A 49 -8.88 13.94 0.06
C MET A 49 -8.90 15.48 0.18
N ILE A 50 -7.74 16.15 0.26
CA ILE A 50 -7.65 17.61 0.33
C ILE A 50 -8.23 18.24 -0.94
N VAL A 51 -7.92 17.72 -2.13
CA VAL A 51 -8.47 18.21 -3.40
C VAL A 51 -9.99 18.07 -3.43
N MET A 52 -10.53 16.93 -3.03
CA MET A 52 -11.98 16.69 -2.99
C MET A 52 -12.67 17.62 -1.97
N CYS A 53 -12.07 17.82 -0.80
CA CYS A 53 -12.56 18.79 0.18
C CYS A 53 -12.60 20.22 -0.40
N TYR A 54 -11.59 20.63 -1.16
CA TYR A 54 -11.59 21.93 -1.82
C TYR A 54 -12.74 22.07 -2.83
N ILE A 55 -12.98 21.03 -3.64
CA ILE A 55 -14.02 21.06 -4.68
C ILE A 55 -15.42 21.07 -4.06
N LEU A 56 -15.68 20.16 -3.09
CA LEU A 56 -17.02 19.89 -2.56
C LEU A 56 -17.40 20.82 -1.40
N MET A 57 -16.41 21.25 -0.62
CA MET A 57 -16.65 21.97 0.65
C MET A 57 -15.97 23.34 0.69
N LYS A 58 -15.71 23.96 -0.47
CA LYS A 58 -14.95 25.21 -0.63
C LYS A 58 -15.38 26.33 0.35
N SER A 59 -16.68 26.47 0.61
CA SER A 59 -17.23 27.49 1.51
C SER A 59 -17.04 27.17 2.99
N HIS A 60 -16.84 25.91 3.36
CA HIS A 60 -16.80 25.45 4.75
C HIS A 60 -15.39 25.12 5.25
N MET A 61 -14.49 24.68 4.36
CA MET A 61 -13.17 24.17 4.75
C MET A 61 -12.10 25.27 4.81
N GLY A 62 -12.31 26.42 4.16
CA GLY A 62 -11.35 27.54 4.16
C GLY A 62 -9.99 27.20 3.52
N ILE A 63 -9.92 26.16 2.68
CA ILE A 63 -8.71 25.78 1.95
C ILE A 63 -8.43 26.89 0.92
N THR A 64 -7.22 27.45 0.96
CA THR A 64 -6.80 28.51 0.04
C THR A 64 -6.36 27.95 -1.31
N LYS A 65 -6.38 28.81 -2.34
CA LYS A 65 -5.83 28.42 -3.67
C LYS A 65 -4.36 28.03 -3.59
N THR A 66 -3.58 28.67 -2.73
CA THR A 66 -2.17 28.32 -2.52
C THR A 66 -2.01 26.91 -1.95
N GLN A 67 -2.80 26.57 -0.94
CA GLN A 67 -2.80 25.21 -0.37
C GLN A 67 -3.19 24.15 -1.41
N LEU A 68 -4.17 24.44 -2.26
CA LEU A 68 -4.55 23.55 -3.36
C LEU A 68 -3.40 23.34 -4.35
N ILE A 69 -2.73 24.43 -4.79
CA ILE A 69 -1.59 24.34 -5.71
C ILE A 69 -0.46 23.51 -5.11
N ILE A 70 -0.12 23.75 -3.84
CA ILE A 70 0.90 22.97 -3.12
C ILE A 70 0.49 21.48 -3.09
N THR A 71 -0.76 21.18 -2.75
CA THR A 71 -1.26 19.79 -2.70
C THR A 71 -1.16 19.10 -4.05
N ILE A 72 -1.57 19.76 -5.14
CA ILE A 72 -1.46 19.21 -6.50
C ILE A 72 0.02 18.96 -6.88
N THR A 73 0.91 19.89 -6.55
CA THR A 73 2.35 19.72 -6.78
C THR A 73 2.90 18.51 -6.03
N ILE A 74 2.52 18.33 -4.76
CA ILE A 74 2.90 17.15 -3.96
C ILE A 74 2.36 15.87 -4.59
N ILE A 75 1.10 15.85 -5.03
CA ILE A 75 0.51 14.69 -5.73
C ILE A 75 1.35 14.31 -6.96
N ILE A 76 1.72 15.29 -7.80
CA ILE A 76 2.55 15.05 -8.99
C ILE A 76 3.90 14.43 -8.60
N ILE A 77 4.56 14.96 -7.57
CA ILE A 77 5.85 14.43 -7.07
C ILE A 77 5.68 13.00 -6.57
N ILE A 78 4.62 12.69 -5.81
CA ILE A 78 4.35 11.34 -5.30
C ILE A 78 4.06 10.37 -6.46
N VAL A 79 3.25 10.78 -7.44
CA VAL A 79 2.98 9.96 -8.64
C VAL A 79 4.29 9.68 -9.38
N TYR A 80 5.16 10.65 -9.54
CA TYR A 80 6.47 10.46 -10.14
C TYR A 80 7.33 9.47 -9.31
N ALA A 81 7.38 9.61 -7.99
CA ALA A 81 8.10 8.71 -7.11
C ALA A 81 7.57 7.26 -7.20
N ILE A 82 6.25 7.06 -7.26
CA ILE A 82 5.63 5.74 -7.48
C ILE A 82 6.04 5.17 -8.83
N ARG A 83 5.97 5.96 -9.90
CA ARG A 83 6.26 5.50 -11.27
C ARG A 83 7.73 5.17 -11.50
N THR A 84 8.62 5.83 -10.79
CA THR A 84 10.08 5.61 -10.86
C THR A 84 10.59 4.71 -9.75
N GLN A 85 9.71 4.24 -8.84
CA GLN A 85 10.07 3.47 -7.64
C GLN A 85 11.19 4.16 -6.83
N ALA A 86 11.07 5.49 -6.69
CA ALA A 86 12.08 6.30 -6.00
C ALA A 86 12.30 5.79 -4.57
N PHE A 87 13.57 5.66 -4.17
CA PHE A 87 14.00 5.17 -2.85
C PHE A 87 13.55 3.73 -2.51
N ILE A 88 13.07 2.96 -3.49
CA ILE A 88 12.77 1.53 -3.32
C ILE A 88 14.05 0.74 -3.59
N ASP A 89 14.69 0.30 -2.52
CA ASP A 89 15.79 -0.65 -2.55
C ASP A 89 15.28 -2.11 -2.54
N ASP A 90 16.20 -3.08 -2.61
CA ASP A 90 15.87 -4.50 -2.60
C ASP A 90 15.03 -4.90 -1.37
N LYS A 91 15.35 -4.35 -0.21
CA LYS A 91 14.62 -4.63 1.04
C LYS A 91 13.20 -4.05 1.00
N GLN A 92 13.04 -2.82 0.51
CA GLN A 92 11.74 -2.20 0.34
C GLN A 92 10.90 -2.94 -0.71
N TYR A 93 11.53 -3.38 -1.80
CA TYR A 93 10.89 -4.21 -2.81
C TYR A 93 10.35 -5.51 -2.22
N LEU A 94 11.18 -6.30 -1.54
CA LEU A 94 10.78 -7.58 -0.93
C LEU A 94 9.68 -7.38 0.13
N ASN A 95 9.81 -6.36 0.99
CA ASN A 95 8.78 -6.04 1.98
C ASN A 95 7.46 -5.59 1.35
N GLY A 96 7.47 -4.98 0.17
CA GLY A 96 6.26 -4.62 -0.56
C GLY A 96 5.62 -5.80 -1.28
N MET A 97 6.44 -6.70 -1.83
CA MET A 97 5.96 -7.87 -2.57
C MET A 97 5.33 -8.94 -1.67
N ILE A 98 5.86 -9.16 -0.47
CA ILE A 98 5.33 -10.19 0.46
C ILE A 98 3.83 -9.97 0.76
N PRO A 99 3.34 -8.82 1.25
CA PRO A 99 1.92 -8.62 1.49
C PRO A 99 1.08 -8.62 0.20
N HIS A 100 1.64 -8.19 -0.94
CA HIS A 100 0.97 -8.24 -2.23
C HIS A 100 0.69 -9.69 -2.66
N HIS A 101 1.69 -10.59 -2.56
CA HIS A 101 1.53 -12.02 -2.85
C HIS A 101 0.59 -12.70 -1.84
N SER A 102 0.70 -12.34 -0.57
CA SER A 102 -0.17 -12.86 0.49
C SER A 102 -1.64 -12.49 0.28
N MET A 103 -1.93 -11.28 -0.20
CA MET A 103 -3.28 -10.87 -0.62
C MET A 103 -3.80 -11.76 -1.77
N ALA A 104 -2.98 -12.04 -2.78
CA ALA A 104 -3.37 -12.90 -3.89
C ALA A 104 -3.73 -14.33 -3.42
N ILE A 105 -3.02 -14.88 -2.43
CA ILE A 105 -3.35 -16.15 -1.79
C ILE A 105 -4.72 -16.08 -1.11
N THR A 106 -5.01 -15.04 -0.35
CA THR A 106 -6.32 -14.84 0.32
C THR A 106 -7.46 -14.85 -0.69
N MET A 107 -7.33 -14.08 -1.78
CA MET A 107 -8.35 -14.00 -2.82
C MET A 107 -8.53 -15.33 -3.55
N SER A 108 -7.44 -16.03 -3.86
CA SER A 108 -7.45 -17.32 -4.55
C SER A 108 -8.06 -18.41 -3.67
N LYS A 109 -7.74 -18.49 -2.40
CA LYS A 109 -8.39 -19.42 -1.44
C LYS A 109 -9.90 -19.20 -1.36
N TRP A 110 -10.34 -17.95 -1.44
CA TRP A 110 -11.76 -17.63 -1.41
C TRP A 110 -12.47 -18.14 -2.66
N ILE A 111 -11.91 -17.93 -3.87
CA ILE A 111 -12.57 -18.30 -5.12
C ILE A 111 -12.52 -19.80 -5.40
N VAL A 112 -11.46 -20.52 -5.03
CA VAL A 112 -11.33 -21.99 -5.20
C VAL A 112 -12.52 -22.74 -4.60
N ASN A 113 -13.07 -22.25 -3.48
CA ASN A 113 -14.17 -22.88 -2.77
C ASN A 113 -15.55 -22.48 -3.31
N ARG A 114 -15.64 -21.55 -4.26
CA ARG A 114 -16.93 -20.97 -4.75
C ARG A 114 -17.13 -21.12 -6.23
N THR A 115 -16.05 -21.11 -7.02
CA THR A 115 -16.19 -21.21 -8.48
C THR A 115 -16.67 -22.57 -8.93
N LYS A 116 -17.55 -22.56 -9.93
CA LYS A 116 -17.99 -23.78 -10.66
C LYS A 116 -17.18 -24.02 -11.94
N ASP A 117 -16.40 -23.02 -12.39
CA ASP A 117 -15.56 -23.15 -13.58
C ASP A 117 -14.23 -23.85 -13.21
N PRO A 118 -13.96 -25.06 -13.77
CA PRO A 118 -12.74 -25.80 -13.47
C PRO A 118 -11.46 -25.05 -13.86
N ARG A 119 -11.49 -24.19 -14.88
CA ARG A 119 -10.34 -23.40 -15.32
C ARG A 119 -9.98 -22.34 -14.28
N ILE A 120 -10.99 -21.68 -13.71
CA ILE A 120 -10.78 -20.70 -12.63
C ILE A 120 -10.26 -21.40 -11.38
N LYS A 121 -10.83 -22.57 -11.06
CA LYS A 121 -10.38 -23.36 -9.92
C LYS A 121 -8.92 -23.76 -10.04
N GLN A 122 -8.53 -24.26 -11.21
CA GLN A 122 -7.14 -24.65 -11.47
C GLN A 122 -6.21 -23.42 -11.37
N LEU A 123 -6.53 -22.32 -12.07
CA LEU A 123 -5.73 -21.10 -12.04
C LEU A 123 -5.54 -20.59 -10.61
N ALA A 124 -6.61 -20.51 -9.82
CA ALA A 124 -6.53 -20.04 -8.44
C ALA A 124 -5.70 -20.98 -7.55
N THR A 125 -5.74 -22.30 -7.80
CA THR A 125 -4.89 -23.26 -7.10
C THR A 125 -3.41 -23.06 -7.45
N ASP A 126 -3.10 -22.84 -8.71
CA ASP A 126 -1.73 -22.59 -9.19
C ASP A 126 -1.18 -21.29 -8.62
N ILE A 127 -2.02 -20.24 -8.54
CA ILE A 127 -1.67 -18.97 -7.88
C ILE A 127 -1.33 -19.18 -6.41
N ILE A 128 -2.12 -19.96 -5.66
CA ILE A 128 -1.83 -20.22 -4.23
C ILE A 128 -0.45 -20.85 -4.06
N ILE A 129 -0.12 -21.84 -4.88
CA ILE A 129 1.16 -22.56 -4.79
C ILE A 129 2.32 -21.65 -5.19
N SER A 130 2.22 -20.97 -6.33
CA SER A 130 3.27 -20.07 -6.83
C SER A 130 3.55 -18.95 -5.84
N GLN A 131 2.51 -18.23 -5.41
CA GLN A 131 2.65 -17.08 -4.52
C GLN A 131 3.21 -17.48 -3.14
N GLN A 132 2.85 -18.66 -2.62
CA GLN A 132 3.41 -19.14 -1.36
C GLN A 132 4.91 -19.46 -1.49
N ASN A 133 5.33 -20.07 -2.60
CA ASN A 133 6.74 -20.36 -2.85
C ASN A 133 7.55 -19.06 -2.97
N GLU A 134 7.03 -18.06 -3.67
CA GLU A 134 7.68 -16.76 -3.83
C GLU A 134 7.79 -16.00 -2.49
N ILE A 135 6.76 -16.07 -1.62
CA ILE A 135 6.83 -15.52 -0.26
C ILE A 135 7.95 -16.20 0.55
N ASN A 136 8.05 -17.52 0.47
CA ASN A 136 9.08 -18.27 1.19
C ASN A 136 10.50 -17.89 0.70
N GLU A 137 10.68 -17.75 -0.61
CA GLU A 137 11.94 -17.30 -1.21
C GLU A 137 12.31 -15.88 -0.77
N MET A 138 11.36 -14.92 -0.84
CA MET A 138 11.58 -13.55 -0.40
C MET A 138 11.96 -13.46 1.07
N ASN A 139 11.32 -14.26 1.94
CA ASN A 139 11.67 -14.31 3.36
C ASN A 139 13.09 -14.88 3.57
N SER A 140 13.48 -15.95 2.84
CA SER A 140 14.84 -16.51 2.89
C SER A 140 15.89 -15.47 2.55
N ILE A 141 15.70 -14.71 1.45
CA ILE A 141 16.61 -13.63 1.03
C ILE A 141 16.72 -12.55 2.11
N LEU A 142 15.59 -12.14 2.72
CA LEU A 142 15.60 -11.14 3.77
C LEU A 142 16.34 -11.61 5.03
N ASP A 143 16.23 -12.90 5.39
CA ASP A 143 16.89 -13.45 6.56
C ASP A 143 18.40 -13.64 6.34
N GLU A 144 18.82 -14.08 5.16
CA GLU A 144 20.24 -14.16 4.78
C GLU A 144 20.91 -12.76 4.85
N ARG A 145 20.26 -11.72 4.35
CA ARG A 145 20.77 -10.34 4.43
C ARG A 145 20.86 -9.80 5.87
N LYS A 146 19.92 -10.19 6.75
CA LYS A 146 19.99 -9.84 8.17
C LYS A 146 21.20 -10.51 8.84
N LEU A 147 21.52 -11.75 8.50
CA LEU A 147 22.68 -12.46 9.02
C LEU A 147 23.98 -11.82 8.54
N GLN A 148 24.08 -11.49 7.24
CA GLN A 148 25.26 -10.80 6.70
C GLN A 148 25.56 -9.47 7.40
N ASN A 149 24.51 -8.66 7.66
CA ASN A 149 24.65 -7.36 8.35
C ASN A 149 24.98 -7.48 9.86
N LYS A 150 24.93 -8.67 10.45
CA LYS A 150 25.33 -8.90 11.85
C LYS A 150 26.75 -9.38 12.01
N VAL A 151 27.40 -9.77 10.93
CA VAL A 151 28.77 -10.34 10.93
C VAL A 151 29.82 -9.24 10.69
N PHE A 152 29.40 -8.02 10.31
CA PHE A 152 30.23 -6.83 10.15
C PHE A 152 29.84 -5.75 11.16
#